data_bd3cb492bb2d3dd91de02450dbf35768
#
_entry.id   bd3cb492bb2d3dd91de02450dbf35768
#
_cell.length_a   1.000
_cell.length_b   1.000
_cell.length_c   1.000
_cell.angle_alpha   90.00
_cell.angle_beta   90.00
_cell.angle_gamma   90.00
#
_symmetry.space_group_name_H-M   'P 1'
#
loop_
_entity.id
_entity.type
_entity.pdbx_description
1 polymer ?
#
loop_
_entity_poly.entity_id
_entity_poly.type
_entity_poly.pdbx_seq_one_letter_code
_entity_poly.pdbx_strand_id
1 'polypeptide(L)'
;MKIERKCKIVSKKQMGDAICMVLEAGDMVRASFRAPGQFVHIKCGDGQLLRRPISVCSCQEVVPHDLLTIVFQVRGEGTAWLAGRCEGDTLDVMGLLGNGFKMEREGRYLLVGGGIGVPPMRGCAQYTGGKSTAILGFRSGDKAILTGYFQDECAKVLIATDDGSLGHHGFVDALVRQELERDSGYDAVLACGPRPMLRNVAKVAGEFGVPCQVSMEERMGCGIGACLVCACDMKDGARKHVCKDGPVFDAREVDWDA
;
A
#
# COMPACT_ATOMS: atom_id res chain seq x y z
N MET A 1 9.17 -19.94 -3.43
CA MET A 1 10.52 -19.77 -2.85
C MET A 1 10.66 -18.31 -2.45
N LYS A 2 11.13 -18.02 -1.22
CA LYS A 2 11.33 -16.63 -0.78
C LYS A 2 12.62 -16.12 -1.41
N ILE A 3 12.58 -14.92 -1.98
CA ILE A 3 13.71 -14.35 -2.70
C ILE A 3 14.35 -13.27 -1.83
N GLU A 4 15.65 -13.40 -1.58
CA GLU A 4 16.46 -12.33 -1.02
C GLU A 4 17.41 -11.82 -2.09
N ARG A 5 17.49 -10.49 -2.21
CA ARG A 5 18.36 -9.84 -3.19
C ARG A 5 19.05 -8.63 -2.56
N LYS A 6 20.24 -8.37 -3.05
CA LYS A 6 20.93 -7.10 -2.88
C LYS A 6 20.43 -6.16 -3.97
N CYS A 7 19.63 -5.16 -3.58
CA CYS A 7 18.99 -4.20 -4.48
C CYS A 7 19.73 -2.87 -4.42
N LYS A 8 20.17 -2.36 -5.55
CA LYS A 8 20.85 -1.05 -5.65
C LYS A 8 19.82 0.06 -5.68
N ILE A 9 20.02 1.13 -4.91
CA ILE A 9 19.20 2.35 -5.01
C ILE A 9 19.62 3.10 -6.27
N VAL A 10 18.71 3.22 -7.24
CA VAL A 10 18.97 3.94 -8.50
C VAL A 10 18.37 5.34 -8.51
N SER A 11 17.40 5.60 -7.65
CA SER A 11 16.84 6.94 -7.44
C SER A 11 16.31 7.10 -6.04
N LYS A 12 16.48 8.30 -5.49
CA LYS A 12 15.93 8.70 -4.19
C LYS A 12 15.38 10.12 -4.26
N LYS A 13 14.13 10.31 -3.82
CA LYS A 13 13.47 11.62 -3.82
C LYS A 13 12.69 11.83 -2.52
N GLN A 14 12.80 13.03 -1.94
CA GLN A 14 11.93 13.49 -0.86
C GLN A 14 10.57 13.91 -1.45
N MET A 15 9.48 13.46 -0.82
CA MET A 15 8.09 13.78 -1.19
C MET A 15 7.32 14.16 0.09
N GLY A 16 7.21 15.45 0.39
CA GLY A 16 6.69 15.90 1.67
C GLY A 16 7.50 15.30 2.84
N ASP A 17 6.85 14.58 3.74
CA ASP A 17 7.49 13.85 4.85
C ASP A 17 7.78 12.37 4.52
N ALA A 18 7.54 11.95 3.29
CA ALA A 18 7.87 10.62 2.80
C ALA A 18 9.11 10.62 1.89
N ILE A 19 9.72 9.46 1.76
CA ILE A 19 10.89 9.21 0.90
C ILE A 19 10.49 8.15 -0.13
N CYS A 20 10.68 8.48 -1.40
CA CYS A 20 10.54 7.57 -2.51
C CYS A 20 11.93 7.04 -2.91
N MET A 21 12.07 5.72 -3.03
CA MET A 21 13.26 5.06 -3.56
C MET A 21 12.89 4.12 -4.69
N VAL A 22 13.65 4.17 -5.77
CA VAL A 22 13.61 3.18 -6.85
C VAL A 22 14.80 2.26 -6.68
N LEU A 23 14.54 0.97 -6.65
CA LEU A 23 15.53 -0.09 -6.44
C LEU A 23 15.66 -0.93 -7.70
N GLU A 24 16.90 -1.20 -8.12
CA GLU A 24 17.22 -2.24 -9.08
C GLU A 24 17.19 -3.58 -8.37
N ALA A 25 16.16 -4.39 -8.64
CA ALA A 25 15.78 -5.55 -7.86
C ALA A 25 16.12 -6.90 -8.56
N GLY A 26 16.96 -6.87 -9.59
CA GLY A 26 17.34 -8.05 -10.36
C GLY A 26 16.14 -8.68 -11.06
N ASP A 27 15.83 -9.93 -10.72
CA ASP A 27 14.69 -10.69 -11.23
C ASP A 27 13.53 -10.80 -10.21
N MET A 28 13.56 -10.02 -9.13
CA MET A 28 12.65 -10.18 -7.99
C MET A 28 11.17 -9.99 -8.38
N VAL A 29 10.89 -9.03 -9.27
CA VAL A 29 9.51 -8.76 -9.71
C VAL A 29 9.02 -9.95 -10.53
N ARG A 30 9.73 -10.33 -11.60
CA ARG A 30 9.38 -11.48 -12.46
C ARG A 30 9.21 -12.78 -11.69
N ALA A 31 10.01 -12.98 -10.65
CA ALA A 31 10.01 -14.23 -9.88
C ALA A 31 8.96 -14.28 -8.77
N SER A 32 8.49 -13.13 -8.23
CA SER A 32 7.65 -13.14 -7.03
C SER A 32 6.48 -12.15 -7.03
N PHE A 33 6.34 -11.29 -8.02
CA PHE A 33 5.15 -10.45 -8.15
C PHE A 33 3.93 -11.31 -8.49
N ARG A 34 2.83 -11.06 -7.78
CA ARG A 34 1.54 -11.73 -7.98
C ARG A 34 0.41 -10.74 -8.17
N ALA A 35 0.37 -9.71 -7.34
CA ALA A 35 -0.65 -8.67 -7.39
C ALA A 35 -0.18 -7.39 -6.67
N PRO A 36 -0.71 -6.21 -7.01
CA PRO A 36 -0.51 -4.99 -6.23
C PRO A 36 -0.94 -5.19 -4.77
N GLY A 37 -0.30 -4.46 -3.85
CA GLY A 37 -0.56 -4.58 -2.41
C GLY A 37 0.41 -5.51 -1.67
N GLN A 38 1.32 -6.20 -2.37
CA GLN A 38 2.44 -6.91 -1.75
C GLN A 38 3.43 -5.93 -1.11
N PHE A 39 4.32 -6.45 -0.26
CA PHE A 39 5.34 -5.67 0.45
C PHE A 39 6.72 -6.32 0.34
N VAL A 40 7.75 -5.57 0.70
CA VAL A 40 9.12 -6.06 0.89
C VAL A 40 9.55 -5.92 2.34
N HIS A 41 10.53 -6.72 2.76
CA HIS A 41 11.08 -6.71 4.12
C HIS A 41 12.57 -6.38 4.04
N ILE A 42 12.96 -5.17 4.50
CA ILE A 42 14.28 -4.58 4.27
C ILE A 42 15.12 -4.67 5.55
N LYS A 43 16.37 -5.16 5.44
CA LYS A 43 17.34 -5.11 6.54
C LYS A 43 17.87 -3.68 6.68
N CYS A 44 17.73 -3.11 7.87
CA CYS A 44 18.07 -1.73 8.17
C CYS A 44 19.33 -1.63 9.06
N GLY A 45 20.49 -1.98 8.49
CA GLY A 45 21.77 -1.97 9.19
C GLY A 45 21.97 -3.17 10.12
N ASP A 46 23.19 -3.27 10.70
CA ASP A 46 23.55 -4.39 11.54
C ASP A 46 23.09 -4.24 13.00
N GLY A 47 22.80 -3.00 13.44
CA GLY A 47 22.25 -2.71 14.77
C GLY A 47 20.75 -2.96 14.92
N GLN A 48 20.02 -3.25 13.82
CA GLN A 48 18.59 -3.48 13.84
C GLN A 48 18.28 -4.96 13.70
N LEU A 49 17.78 -5.58 14.78
CA LEU A 49 17.45 -7.01 14.79
C LEU A 49 16.40 -7.39 13.74
N LEU A 50 15.35 -6.58 13.60
CA LEU A 50 14.24 -6.87 12.71
C LEU A 50 14.34 -6.09 11.40
N ARG A 51 13.95 -6.73 10.29
CA ARG A 51 13.70 -6.06 9.01
C ARG A 51 12.49 -5.14 9.12
N ARG A 52 12.34 -4.20 8.20
CA ARG A 52 11.18 -3.29 8.12
C ARG A 52 10.30 -3.67 6.94
N PRO A 53 9.00 -3.95 7.18
CA PRO A 53 8.05 -4.14 6.10
C PRO A 53 7.73 -2.79 5.45
N ILE A 54 7.84 -2.73 4.13
CA ILE A 54 7.47 -1.56 3.34
C ILE A 54 6.61 -2.03 2.18
N SER A 55 5.42 -1.45 2.07
CA SER A 55 4.52 -1.74 0.95
C SER A 55 5.13 -1.31 -0.38
N VAL A 56 4.91 -2.10 -1.41
CA VAL A 56 5.36 -1.79 -2.76
C VAL A 56 4.45 -0.73 -3.37
N CYS A 57 5.05 0.34 -3.88
CA CYS A 57 4.36 1.40 -4.60
C CYS A 57 4.12 1.03 -6.06
N SER A 58 5.17 0.54 -6.73
CA SER A 58 5.08 0.06 -8.12
C SER A 58 6.19 -0.94 -8.43
N CYS A 59 5.92 -1.79 -9.42
CA CYS A 59 6.87 -2.75 -9.97
C CYS A 59 6.94 -2.58 -11.47
N GLN A 60 8.14 -2.71 -12.04
CA GLN A 60 8.34 -2.74 -13.48
C GLN A 60 9.30 -3.87 -13.84
N GLU A 61 8.86 -4.74 -14.75
CA GLU A 61 9.72 -5.75 -15.36
C GLU A 61 10.52 -5.10 -16.46
N VAL A 62 11.82 -4.94 -16.24
CA VAL A 62 12.76 -4.31 -17.17
C VAL A 62 14.01 -5.17 -17.29
N VAL A 63 14.48 -5.41 -18.54
CA VAL A 63 15.71 -6.16 -18.79
C VAL A 63 16.90 -5.18 -18.76
N PRO A 64 17.99 -5.50 -18.09
CA PRO A 64 18.30 -6.76 -17.40
C PRO A 64 17.78 -6.85 -15.97
N HIS A 65 17.38 -5.75 -15.33
CA HIS A 65 17.01 -5.71 -13.92
C HIS A 65 15.64 -5.08 -13.72
N ASP A 66 14.78 -5.77 -12.99
CA ASP A 66 13.48 -5.25 -12.56
C ASP A 66 13.63 -4.01 -11.68
N LEU A 67 12.68 -3.09 -11.78
CA LEU A 67 12.61 -1.90 -10.93
C LEU A 67 11.48 -2.05 -9.92
N LEU A 68 11.81 -1.74 -8.67
CA LEU A 68 10.89 -1.75 -7.55
C LEU A 68 10.85 -0.36 -6.90
N THR A 69 9.69 0.26 -6.83
CA THR A 69 9.51 1.54 -6.14
C THR A 69 8.89 1.32 -4.78
N ILE A 70 9.54 1.88 -3.76
CA ILE A 70 9.03 1.95 -2.39
C ILE A 70 8.89 3.39 -1.97
N VAL A 71 7.87 3.67 -1.13
CA VAL A 71 7.66 4.99 -0.51
C VAL A 71 7.38 4.76 0.97
N PHE A 72 8.11 5.45 1.83
CA PHE A 72 8.01 5.27 3.28
C PHE A 72 8.22 6.58 4.04
N GLN A 73 7.71 6.63 5.27
CA GLN A 73 7.98 7.69 6.24
C GLN A 73 8.98 7.23 7.29
N VAL A 74 9.72 8.16 7.85
CA VAL A 74 10.57 7.89 9.02
C VAL A 74 9.67 7.76 10.26
N ARG A 75 9.65 6.55 10.85
CA ARG A 75 8.84 6.23 12.03
C ARG A 75 9.68 5.78 13.24
N GLY A 76 10.94 5.43 13.02
CA GLY A 76 11.85 4.94 14.03
C GLY A 76 13.23 4.68 13.44
N GLU A 77 14.16 4.17 14.26
CA GLU A 77 15.57 3.99 13.90
C GLU A 77 15.81 3.24 12.58
N GLY A 78 15.06 2.14 12.33
CA GLY A 78 15.24 1.38 11.09
C GLY A 78 14.87 2.17 9.85
N THR A 79 13.74 2.89 9.86
CA THR A 79 13.36 3.76 8.75
C THR A 79 14.22 5.02 8.66
N ALA A 80 14.75 5.52 9.78
CA ALA A 80 15.75 6.59 9.78
C ALA A 80 17.07 6.14 9.14
N TRP A 81 17.54 4.93 9.46
CA TRP A 81 18.69 4.33 8.78
C TRP A 81 18.47 4.21 7.27
N LEU A 82 17.29 3.71 6.86
CA LEU A 82 16.92 3.59 5.44
C LEU A 82 16.89 4.96 4.77
N ALA A 83 16.32 5.98 5.44
CA ALA A 83 16.29 7.35 4.96
C ALA A 83 17.68 7.95 4.76
N GLY A 84 18.68 7.52 5.54
CA GLY A 84 20.08 7.93 5.40
C GLY A 84 20.81 7.28 4.20
N ARG A 85 20.21 6.35 3.48
CA ARG A 85 20.85 5.72 2.30
C ARG A 85 20.80 6.64 1.10
N CYS A 86 21.81 6.50 0.24
CA CYS A 86 21.97 7.32 -0.96
C CYS A 86 21.83 6.48 -2.25
N GLU A 87 21.65 7.15 -3.37
CA GLU A 87 21.77 6.52 -4.68
C GLU A 87 23.14 5.85 -4.82
N GLY A 88 23.15 4.63 -5.35
CA GLY A 88 24.33 3.77 -5.43
C GLY A 88 24.48 2.82 -4.25
N ASP A 89 23.91 3.11 -3.07
CA ASP A 89 23.89 2.18 -1.93
C ASP A 89 23.11 0.90 -2.26
N THR A 90 23.45 -0.18 -1.56
CA THR A 90 22.80 -1.47 -1.72
C THR A 90 22.00 -1.85 -0.48
N LEU A 91 20.76 -2.22 -0.66
CA LEU A 91 19.84 -2.71 0.37
C LEU A 91 19.70 -4.23 0.31
N ASP A 92 19.60 -4.85 1.47
CA ASP A 92 19.25 -6.27 1.61
C ASP A 92 17.72 -6.37 1.71
N VAL A 93 17.08 -6.85 0.64
CA VAL A 93 15.63 -6.88 0.46
C VAL A 93 15.14 -8.31 0.34
N MET A 94 14.15 -8.67 1.13
CA MET A 94 13.41 -9.92 1.01
C MET A 94 12.00 -9.62 0.47
N GLY A 95 11.60 -10.30 -0.56
CA GLY A 95 10.25 -10.09 -1.14
C GLY A 95 10.14 -10.56 -2.59
N LEU A 96 9.03 -10.36 -3.28
CA LEU A 96 7.79 -9.71 -2.82
C LEU A 96 7.01 -10.67 -1.90
N LEU A 97 6.46 -10.16 -0.81
CA LEU A 97 5.83 -10.94 0.25
C LEU A 97 4.33 -10.61 0.35
N GLY A 98 3.60 -11.53 0.98
CA GLY A 98 2.16 -11.40 1.23
C GLY A 98 1.31 -11.61 -0.02
N ASN A 99 0.00 -11.49 0.19
CA ASN A 99 -1.03 -11.60 -0.83
C ASN A 99 -1.56 -10.20 -1.15
N GLY A 100 -1.50 -9.80 -2.42
CA GLY A 100 -2.00 -8.51 -2.87
C GLY A 100 -3.52 -8.48 -3.04
N PHE A 101 -4.02 -7.38 -3.58
CA PHE A 101 -5.43 -7.21 -3.91
C PHE A 101 -5.87 -8.20 -5.01
N LYS A 102 -7.04 -8.78 -4.82
CA LYS A 102 -7.70 -9.61 -5.85
C LYS A 102 -8.34 -8.65 -6.86
N MET A 103 -7.77 -8.58 -8.04
CA MET A 103 -8.13 -7.63 -9.09
C MET A 103 -8.05 -8.27 -10.46
N GLU A 104 -8.95 -7.83 -11.36
CA GLU A 104 -8.88 -8.12 -12.79
C GLU A 104 -8.38 -6.87 -13.55
N ARG A 105 -7.60 -7.05 -14.63
CA ARG A 105 -7.04 -5.94 -15.42
C ARG A 105 -8.11 -5.05 -16.03
N GLU A 106 -9.23 -5.65 -16.44
CA GLU A 106 -10.36 -4.95 -17.04
C GLU A 106 -11.37 -4.43 -16.00
N GLY A 107 -11.13 -4.71 -14.70
CA GLY A 107 -12.01 -4.32 -13.62
C GLY A 107 -11.96 -2.83 -13.33
N ARG A 108 -13.05 -2.33 -12.75
CA ARG A 108 -13.25 -0.95 -12.36
C ARG A 108 -13.30 -0.84 -10.84
N TYR A 109 -12.30 -0.21 -10.26
CA TYR A 109 -12.12 -0.16 -8.80
C TYR A 109 -12.16 1.26 -8.25
N LEU A 110 -12.66 1.38 -7.02
CA LEU A 110 -12.52 2.57 -6.22
C LEU A 110 -11.30 2.40 -5.31
N LEU A 111 -10.20 3.11 -5.63
CA LEU A 111 -8.91 3.00 -4.94
C LEU A 111 -8.85 4.06 -3.83
N VAL A 112 -8.79 3.64 -2.57
CA VAL A 112 -8.82 4.55 -1.43
C VAL A 112 -7.50 4.47 -0.66
N GLY A 113 -6.72 5.56 -0.69
CA GLY A 113 -5.44 5.64 0.01
C GLY A 113 -5.43 6.70 1.10
N GLY A 114 -4.90 6.41 2.29
CA GLY A 114 -4.75 7.39 3.36
C GLY A 114 -3.30 7.57 3.82
N GLY A 115 -2.75 8.79 3.71
CA GLY A 115 -1.38 9.09 4.10
C GLY A 115 -0.36 8.16 3.43
N ILE A 116 0.43 7.43 4.21
CA ILE A 116 1.41 6.47 3.69
C ILE A 116 0.77 5.18 3.11
N GLY A 117 -0.55 5.03 3.18
CA GLY A 117 -1.30 4.00 2.46
C GLY A 117 -1.60 4.35 1.00
N VAL A 118 -1.32 5.58 0.55
CA VAL A 118 -1.47 6.01 -0.86
C VAL A 118 -0.50 5.28 -1.80
N PRO A 119 0.79 5.10 -1.51
CA PRO A 119 1.73 4.42 -2.39
C PRO A 119 1.29 3.05 -2.90
N PRO A 120 0.82 2.08 -2.09
CA PRO A 120 0.39 0.79 -2.62
C PRO A 120 -0.84 0.87 -3.55
N MET A 121 -1.68 1.91 -3.43
CA MET A 121 -2.80 2.12 -4.35
C MET A 121 -2.35 2.51 -5.76
N ARG A 122 -1.15 3.09 -5.92
CA ARG A 122 -0.59 3.37 -7.25
C ARG A 122 -0.35 2.09 -8.05
N GLY A 123 0.16 1.03 -7.42
CA GLY A 123 0.28 -0.27 -8.08
C GLY A 123 -1.06 -0.80 -8.60
N CYS A 124 -2.15 -0.57 -7.85
CA CYS A 124 -3.51 -0.91 -8.29
C CYS A 124 -3.97 -0.05 -9.49
N ALA A 125 -3.68 1.27 -9.46
CA ALA A 125 -4.01 2.18 -10.56
C ALA A 125 -3.32 1.75 -11.87
N GLN A 126 -2.02 1.46 -11.81
CA GLN A 126 -1.25 0.96 -12.95
C GLN A 126 -1.78 -0.38 -13.49
N TYR A 127 -2.19 -1.27 -12.58
CA TYR A 127 -2.70 -2.59 -12.98
C TYR A 127 -3.99 -2.50 -13.80
N THR A 128 -4.86 -1.53 -13.55
CA THR A 128 -6.15 -1.35 -14.22
C THR A 128 -6.11 -0.42 -15.43
N GLY A 129 -4.97 0.20 -15.72
CA GLY A 129 -4.76 0.96 -16.95
C GLY A 129 -5.73 2.12 -17.17
N GLY A 130 -5.99 2.93 -16.13
CA GLY A 130 -6.78 4.15 -16.27
C GLY A 130 -8.30 4.01 -16.03
N LYS A 131 -8.81 2.82 -15.68
CA LYS A 131 -10.26 2.58 -15.49
C LYS A 131 -10.77 2.87 -14.09
N SER A 132 -9.88 2.98 -13.13
CA SER A 132 -10.21 3.16 -11.71
C SER A 132 -10.40 4.63 -11.32
N THR A 133 -11.16 4.85 -10.25
CA THR A 133 -11.24 6.15 -9.56
C THR A 133 -10.38 6.08 -8.30
N ALA A 134 -9.54 7.09 -8.05
CA ALA A 134 -8.74 7.20 -6.83
C ALA A 134 -9.31 8.25 -5.87
N ILE A 135 -9.36 7.90 -4.58
CA ILE A 135 -9.69 8.81 -3.49
C ILE A 135 -8.50 8.82 -2.52
N LEU A 136 -7.82 9.96 -2.43
CA LEU A 136 -6.58 10.10 -1.68
C LEU A 136 -6.78 11.03 -0.49
N GLY A 137 -6.50 10.53 0.72
CA GLY A 137 -6.65 11.28 1.97
C GLY A 137 -5.32 11.65 2.60
N PHE A 138 -5.22 12.89 3.07
CA PHE A 138 -4.05 13.40 3.77
C PHE A 138 -4.47 14.30 4.94
N ARG A 139 -3.55 14.59 5.86
CA ARG A 139 -3.82 15.55 6.93
C ARG A 139 -3.93 16.98 6.40
N SER A 140 -3.09 17.32 5.41
CA SER A 140 -2.99 18.66 4.82
C SER A 140 -2.39 18.56 3.41
N GLY A 141 -2.54 19.62 2.61
CA GLY A 141 -2.07 19.65 1.23
C GLY A 141 -0.55 19.50 1.08
N ASP A 142 0.24 20.01 2.04
CA ASP A 142 1.70 19.84 2.08
C ASP A 142 2.15 18.38 2.31
N LYS A 143 1.24 17.53 2.82
CA LYS A 143 1.45 16.08 2.99
C LYS A 143 0.98 15.25 1.80
N ALA A 144 0.37 15.88 0.80
CA ALA A 144 -0.09 15.18 -0.39
C ALA A 144 1.08 14.66 -1.22
N ILE A 145 1.09 13.35 -1.46
CA ILE A 145 2.13 12.67 -2.22
C ILE A 145 1.54 11.90 -3.40
N LEU A 146 2.30 11.75 -4.47
CA LEU A 146 1.98 10.94 -5.66
C LEU A 146 0.73 11.39 -6.44
N THR A 147 0.08 12.48 -6.10
CA THR A 147 -1.20 12.91 -6.71
C THR A 147 -1.12 13.04 -8.24
N GLY A 148 -0.01 13.58 -8.79
CA GLY A 148 0.20 13.67 -10.22
C GLY A 148 0.21 12.31 -10.93
N TYR A 149 0.81 11.29 -10.32
CA TYR A 149 0.80 9.93 -10.89
C TYR A 149 -0.63 9.36 -10.98
N PHE A 150 -1.46 9.60 -9.97
CA PHE A 150 -2.86 9.13 -10.03
C PHE A 150 -3.67 9.89 -11.07
N GLN A 151 -3.37 11.18 -11.32
CA GLN A 151 -4.02 11.95 -12.38
C GLN A 151 -3.72 11.37 -13.77
N ASP A 152 -2.52 10.82 -13.96
CA ASP A 152 -2.11 10.18 -15.22
C ASP A 152 -2.62 8.71 -15.33
N GLU A 153 -2.80 8.05 -14.19
CA GLU A 153 -3.03 6.58 -14.10
C GLU A 153 -4.50 6.21 -13.76
N CYS A 154 -5.39 7.18 -13.50
CA CYS A 154 -6.80 6.94 -13.15
C CYS A 154 -7.78 7.76 -13.98
N ALA A 155 -8.99 7.24 -14.17
CA ALA A 155 -10.07 7.96 -14.85
C ALA A 155 -10.53 9.22 -14.06
N LYS A 156 -10.41 9.18 -12.74
CA LYS A 156 -10.81 10.26 -11.84
C LYS A 156 -9.97 10.22 -10.57
N VAL A 157 -9.61 11.39 -10.06
CA VAL A 157 -8.91 11.53 -8.77
C VAL A 157 -9.66 12.53 -7.89
N LEU A 158 -9.96 12.11 -6.68
CA LEU A 158 -10.53 12.94 -5.63
C LEU A 158 -9.54 13.02 -4.47
N ILE A 159 -9.40 14.18 -3.86
CA ILE A 159 -8.49 14.40 -2.73
C ILE A 159 -9.30 14.93 -1.55
N ALA A 160 -9.04 14.41 -0.35
CA ALA A 160 -9.54 14.93 0.91
C ALA A 160 -8.35 15.31 1.81
N THR A 161 -8.51 16.42 2.53
CA THR A 161 -7.58 16.81 3.60
C THR A 161 -8.33 17.14 4.87
N ASP A 162 -7.78 16.72 6.01
CA ASP A 162 -8.43 16.93 7.31
C ASP A 162 -8.61 18.43 7.61
N ASP A 163 -7.67 19.27 7.15
CA ASP A 163 -7.68 20.74 7.35
C ASP A 163 -8.34 21.54 6.22
N GLY A 164 -8.76 20.88 5.12
CA GLY A 164 -9.37 21.54 3.96
C GLY A 164 -8.40 22.31 3.07
N SER A 165 -7.10 22.20 3.27
CA SER A 165 -6.08 22.93 2.50
C SER A 165 -5.94 22.47 1.05
N LEU A 166 -6.46 21.25 0.72
CA LEU A 166 -6.47 20.71 -0.63
C LEU A 166 -7.69 19.79 -0.81
N GLY A 167 -8.49 20.03 -1.85
CA GLY A 167 -9.63 19.20 -2.21
C GLY A 167 -10.80 19.30 -1.22
N HIS A 168 -11.39 18.16 -0.87
CA HIS A 168 -12.50 18.07 0.07
C HIS A 168 -11.98 18.27 1.52
N HIS A 169 -12.65 19.14 2.28
CA HIS A 169 -12.38 19.31 3.71
C HIS A 169 -13.07 18.18 4.49
N GLY A 170 -12.28 17.28 5.05
CA GLY A 170 -12.75 16.14 5.82
C GLY A 170 -12.11 14.82 5.42
N PHE A 171 -12.81 13.72 5.67
CA PHE A 171 -12.27 12.37 5.51
C PHE A 171 -12.69 11.72 4.19
N VAL A 172 -11.91 10.74 3.74
CA VAL A 172 -12.12 10.02 2.47
C VAL A 172 -13.44 9.26 2.40
N ASP A 173 -13.99 8.80 3.52
CA ASP A 173 -15.26 8.06 3.58
C ASP A 173 -16.45 8.89 3.09
N ALA A 174 -16.44 10.22 3.29
CA ALA A 174 -17.42 11.12 2.71
C ALA A 174 -17.36 11.11 1.17
N LEU A 175 -16.16 11.15 0.60
CA LEU A 175 -15.96 11.06 -0.85
C LEU A 175 -16.30 9.68 -1.41
N VAL A 176 -15.99 8.61 -0.65
CA VAL A 176 -16.39 7.24 -1.02
C VAL A 176 -17.91 7.15 -1.10
N ARG A 177 -18.63 7.68 -0.11
CA ARG A 177 -20.10 7.75 -0.11
C ARG A 177 -20.65 8.49 -1.31
N GLN A 178 -20.18 9.72 -1.55
CA GLN A 178 -20.61 10.54 -2.70
C GLN A 178 -20.36 9.80 -4.04
N GLU A 179 -19.23 9.12 -4.16
CA GLU A 179 -18.91 8.40 -5.39
C GLU A 179 -19.82 7.19 -5.58
N LEU A 180 -20.10 6.42 -4.53
CA LEU A 180 -20.97 5.25 -4.59
C LEU A 180 -22.46 5.62 -4.72
N GLU A 181 -22.90 6.77 -4.19
CA GLU A 181 -24.23 7.33 -4.45
C GLU A 181 -24.43 7.70 -5.92
N ARG A 182 -23.38 8.25 -6.54
CA ARG A 182 -23.39 8.63 -7.95
C ARG A 182 -23.34 7.41 -8.86
N ASP A 183 -22.52 6.41 -8.49
CA ASP A 183 -22.28 5.23 -9.30
C ASP A 183 -21.72 4.10 -8.42
N SER A 184 -22.53 3.09 -8.19
CA SER A 184 -22.16 1.89 -7.42
C SER A 184 -21.61 0.74 -8.29
N GLY A 185 -21.42 0.94 -9.59
CA GLY A 185 -20.96 -0.08 -10.54
C GLY A 185 -19.46 -0.37 -10.48
N TYR A 186 -18.82 -0.26 -9.30
CA TYR A 186 -17.45 -0.68 -9.05
C TYR A 186 -17.41 -2.18 -8.70
N ASP A 187 -16.43 -2.90 -9.23
CA ASP A 187 -16.21 -4.31 -8.90
C ASP A 187 -15.78 -4.50 -7.45
N ALA A 188 -15.02 -3.55 -6.90
CA ALA A 188 -14.70 -3.48 -5.49
C ALA A 188 -14.14 -2.09 -5.09
N VAL A 189 -14.20 -1.81 -3.78
CA VAL A 189 -13.41 -0.78 -3.10
C VAL A 189 -12.12 -1.43 -2.58
N LEU A 190 -10.97 -0.85 -2.93
CA LEU A 190 -9.65 -1.28 -2.47
C LEU A 190 -9.06 -0.19 -1.58
N ALA A 191 -8.74 -0.51 -0.33
CA ALA A 191 -8.32 0.51 0.62
C ALA A 191 -7.01 0.17 1.34
N CYS A 192 -6.17 1.19 1.53
CA CYS A 192 -4.95 1.12 2.35
C CYS A 192 -4.76 2.42 3.12
N GLY A 193 -4.52 2.32 4.43
CA GLY A 193 -4.36 3.49 5.31
C GLY A 193 -4.58 3.17 6.77
N PRO A 194 -4.78 4.18 7.62
CA PRO A 194 -5.03 3.99 9.04
C PRO A 194 -6.28 3.13 9.33
N ARG A 195 -6.21 2.26 10.35
CA ARG A 195 -7.31 1.36 10.73
C ARG A 195 -8.68 2.04 10.87
N PRO A 196 -8.81 3.24 11.50
CA PRO A 196 -10.10 3.93 11.56
C PRO A 196 -10.66 4.32 10.19
N MET A 197 -9.79 4.76 9.27
CA MET A 197 -10.17 5.05 7.88
C MET A 197 -10.66 3.79 7.17
N LEU A 198 -9.93 2.68 7.27
CA LEU A 198 -10.31 1.40 6.65
C LEU A 198 -11.66 0.91 7.16
N ARG A 199 -11.91 1.01 8.48
CA ARG A 199 -13.22 0.68 9.11
C ARG A 199 -14.36 1.50 8.50
N ASN A 200 -14.20 2.82 8.38
CA ASN A 200 -15.23 3.69 7.85
C ASN A 200 -15.48 3.43 6.36
N VAL A 201 -14.40 3.27 5.57
CA VAL A 201 -14.50 2.92 4.14
C VAL A 201 -15.23 1.58 3.94
N ALA A 202 -14.86 0.56 4.74
CA ALA A 202 -15.50 -0.75 4.70
C ALA A 202 -17.01 -0.69 5.06
N LYS A 203 -17.35 0.14 6.06
CA LYS A 203 -18.75 0.38 6.45
C LYS A 203 -19.53 1.01 5.28
N VAL A 204 -19.01 2.07 4.69
CA VAL A 204 -19.67 2.74 3.56
C VAL A 204 -19.83 1.79 2.39
N ALA A 205 -18.77 1.07 1.97
CA ALA A 205 -18.86 0.10 0.89
C ALA A 205 -19.94 -0.98 1.16
N GLY A 206 -20.04 -1.46 2.41
CA GLY A 206 -21.05 -2.42 2.82
C GLY A 206 -22.49 -1.89 2.74
N GLU A 207 -22.72 -0.60 3.03
CA GLU A 207 -24.04 0.05 2.90
C GLU A 207 -24.53 0.07 1.42
N PHE A 208 -23.59 0.16 0.46
CA PHE A 208 -23.89 0.11 -0.98
C PHE A 208 -23.79 -1.28 -1.59
N GLY A 209 -23.48 -2.31 -0.79
CA GLY A 209 -23.33 -3.70 -1.28
C GLY A 209 -22.10 -3.92 -2.16
N VAL A 210 -21.14 -2.97 -2.20
CA VAL A 210 -19.91 -3.08 -3.00
C VAL A 210 -18.85 -3.87 -2.20
N PRO A 211 -18.23 -4.91 -2.78
CA PRO A 211 -17.13 -5.63 -2.13
C PRO A 211 -16.01 -4.68 -1.71
N CYS A 212 -15.41 -4.91 -0.54
CA CYS A 212 -14.31 -4.09 -0.04
C CYS A 212 -13.13 -4.96 0.39
N GLN A 213 -11.94 -4.65 -0.11
CA GLN A 213 -10.68 -5.26 0.31
C GLN A 213 -9.83 -4.21 1.02
N VAL A 214 -9.22 -4.59 2.14
CA VAL A 214 -8.42 -3.70 2.99
C VAL A 214 -7.03 -4.26 3.19
N SER A 215 -6.01 -3.41 3.05
CA SER A 215 -4.63 -3.75 3.39
C SER A 215 -4.37 -3.40 4.86
N MET A 216 -4.24 -4.44 5.68
CA MET A 216 -4.01 -4.32 7.12
C MET A 216 -2.53 -4.17 7.44
N GLU A 217 -2.24 -3.46 8.51
CA GLU A 217 -0.89 -3.24 9.03
C GLU A 217 -0.79 -3.79 10.45
N GLU A 218 0.24 -4.63 10.71
CA GLU A 218 0.57 -5.16 12.01
C GLU A 218 2.09 -5.18 12.23
N ARG A 219 2.51 -5.25 13.48
CA ARG A 219 3.94 -5.40 13.81
C ARG A 219 4.47 -6.70 13.22
N MET A 220 5.57 -6.63 12.49
CA MET A 220 6.17 -7.81 11.85
C MET A 220 7.53 -8.15 12.45
N GLY A 221 7.73 -9.44 12.76
CA GLY A 221 9.04 -9.99 13.08
C GLY A 221 9.68 -10.63 11.85
N CYS A 222 9.18 -11.77 11.39
CA CYS A 222 9.81 -12.56 10.32
C CYS A 222 9.38 -12.21 8.90
N GLY A 223 8.19 -11.64 8.69
CA GLY A 223 7.61 -11.34 7.38
C GLY A 223 7.18 -12.57 6.56
N ILE A 224 7.21 -13.79 7.15
CA ILE A 224 7.09 -15.05 6.41
C ILE A 224 6.13 -16.06 7.04
N GLY A 225 5.37 -15.65 8.07
CA GLY A 225 4.41 -16.53 8.75
C GLY A 225 5.00 -17.50 9.78
N ALA A 226 6.26 -17.33 10.19
CA ALA A 226 6.91 -18.26 11.11
C ALA A 226 6.81 -17.84 12.60
N CYS A 227 6.87 -16.52 12.90
CA CYS A 227 6.93 -16.01 14.27
C CYS A 227 5.57 -15.67 14.89
N LEU A 228 4.50 -15.64 14.09
CA LEU A 228 3.11 -15.35 14.48
C LEU A 228 2.86 -13.95 15.11
N VAL A 229 3.83 -13.05 15.05
CA VAL A 229 3.75 -11.71 15.68
C VAL A 229 2.70 -10.81 15.01
N CYS A 230 2.55 -10.90 13.68
CA CYS A 230 1.64 -10.05 12.91
C CYS A 230 0.21 -10.59 12.86
N ALA A 231 -0.30 -11.04 14.01
CA ALA A 231 -1.66 -11.57 14.12
C ALA A 231 -2.69 -10.45 13.97
N CYS A 232 -3.73 -10.71 13.17
CA CYS A 232 -4.90 -9.88 12.98
C CYS A 232 -6.15 -10.71 13.31
N ASP A 233 -7.01 -10.21 14.17
CA ASP A 233 -8.20 -10.93 14.60
C ASP A 233 -9.32 -10.82 13.54
N MET A 234 -10.04 -11.93 13.33
CA MET A 234 -11.11 -12.06 12.36
C MET A 234 -12.45 -12.24 13.07
N LYS A 235 -13.56 -11.85 12.42
CA LYS A 235 -14.92 -11.93 12.98
C LYS A 235 -15.35 -13.33 13.40
N ASP A 236 -14.82 -14.36 12.77
CA ASP A 236 -15.10 -15.76 13.08
C ASP A 236 -14.30 -16.28 14.31
N GLY A 237 -13.54 -15.40 14.97
CA GLY A 237 -12.65 -15.74 16.07
C GLY A 237 -11.32 -16.34 15.64
N ALA A 238 -11.09 -16.54 14.35
CA ALA A 238 -9.80 -16.97 13.84
C ALA A 238 -8.76 -15.85 13.92
N ARG A 239 -7.50 -16.24 13.91
CA ARG A 239 -6.36 -15.33 13.89
C ARG A 239 -5.55 -15.56 12.62
N LYS A 240 -5.54 -14.54 11.73
CA LYS A 240 -4.75 -14.55 10.50
C LYS A 240 -3.46 -13.73 10.66
N HIS A 241 -2.44 -14.04 9.88
CA HIS A 241 -1.14 -13.36 9.97
C HIS A 241 -0.93 -12.48 8.75
N VAL A 242 -0.83 -11.17 8.97
CA VAL A 242 -0.72 -10.14 7.91
C VAL A 242 0.37 -10.46 6.91
N CYS A 243 1.53 -11.00 7.33
CA CYS A 243 2.63 -11.30 6.42
C CYS A 243 2.44 -12.56 5.55
N LYS A 244 1.53 -13.48 5.93
CA LYS A 244 1.32 -14.77 5.26
C LYS A 244 -0.06 -14.85 4.60
N ASP A 245 -1.10 -14.52 5.37
CA ASP A 245 -2.50 -14.64 4.96
C ASP A 245 -3.01 -13.35 4.31
N GLY A 246 -2.42 -12.19 4.69
CA GLY A 246 -2.60 -10.86 4.15
C GLY A 246 -1.39 -10.36 3.34
N PRO A 247 -1.15 -9.05 3.28
CA PRO A 247 -1.78 -7.97 4.06
C PRO A 247 -3.21 -7.63 3.65
N VAL A 248 -3.67 -8.08 2.49
CA VAL A 248 -5.00 -7.75 1.99
C VAL A 248 -6.02 -8.80 2.42
N PHE A 249 -7.12 -8.32 3.01
CA PHE A 249 -8.25 -9.14 3.48
C PHE A 249 -9.57 -8.60 2.95
N ASP A 250 -10.59 -9.46 2.86
CA ASP A 250 -11.97 -9.00 2.71
C ASP A 250 -12.37 -8.23 3.99
N ALA A 251 -12.85 -7.01 3.83
CA ALA A 251 -13.20 -6.14 4.95
C ALA A 251 -14.31 -6.72 5.85
N ARG A 252 -15.11 -7.64 5.33
CA ARG A 252 -16.18 -8.34 6.07
C ARG A 252 -15.64 -9.39 7.04
N GLU A 253 -14.43 -9.91 6.78
CA GLU A 253 -13.77 -10.91 7.63
C GLU A 253 -13.03 -10.30 8.81
N VAL A 254 -12.61 -9.01 8.72
CA VAL A 254 -11.81 -8.34 9.74
C VAL A 254 -12.66 -8.03 10.97
N ASP A 255 -12.13 -8.34 12.16
CA ASP A 255 -12.69 -7.84 13.42
C ASP A 255 -12.23 -6.39 13.63
N TRP A 256 -13.17 -5.46 13.47
CA TRP A 256 -12.89 -4.03 13.59
C TRP A 256 -12.92 -3.53 15.05
N ASP A 257 -13.36 -4.35 15.98
CA ASP A 257 -13.55 -4.00 17.40
C ASP A 257 -12.47 -4.59 18.31
N ALA A 258 -11.60 -5.47 17.75
CA ALA A 258 -10.46 -6.07 18.44
C ALA A 258 -9.25 -5.09 18.55
#